data_82fc6d5ff1fed96934168ec0ac638c10
#
_entry.id   82fc6d5ff1fed96934168ec0ac638c10
#
_cell.length_a   1.000
_cell.length_b   1.000
_cell.length_c   1.000
_cell.angle_alpha   90.00
_cell.angle_beta   90.00
_cell.angle_gamma   90.00
#
_symmetry.space_group_name_H-M   'P 1'
#
loop_
_entity.id
_entity.type
_entity.pdbx_description
1 polymer ?
#
loop_
_entity_poly.entity_id
_entity_poly.type
_entity_poly.pdbx_seq_one_letter_code
_entity_poly.pdbx_strand_id
1 'polypeptide(L)'
;VIVPIPLTELPTAYEPADVEPRWYEFWQSEGVFRASVDPDDARPVYVIALPPPNVTGSLHMGHALMGTLEDALIRHQRMLGKNTLWQPGIDHAGIATQTVVERQLRRENLSRHDLGREKFVERVWQWKEQSGGRIAEQMRALGCSADWERTKFTMDPDLSRAVTESFVRLY
;
A
#
# COMPACT_ATOMS: atom_id res chain seq x y z
N VAL A 1 20.78 -6.81 -17.21
CA VAL A 1 22.05 -7.59 -17.09
C VAL A 1 22.65 -7.24 -15.74
N ILE A 2 22.59 -8.18 -14.78
CA ILE A 2 23.27 -8.02 -13.49
C ILE A 2 24.76 -8.16 -13.79
N VAL A 3 25.49 -7.05 -13.71
CA VAL A 3 26.95 -7.08 -13.80
C VAL A 3 27.46 -7.68 -12.49
N PRO A 4 28.17 -8.82 -12.49
CA PRO A 4 28.72 -9.37 -11.27
C PRO A 4 29.77 -8.41 -10.71
N ILE A 5 29.58 -7.95 -9.48
CA ILE A 5 30.61 -7.19 -8.76
C ILE A 5 31.71 -8.19 -8.39
N PRO A 6 33.00 -7.95 -8.75
CA PRO A 6 34.08 -8.83 -8.32
C PRO A 6 34.08 -8.94 -6.80
N LEU A 7 34.14 -10.15 -6.27
CA LEU A 7 34.12 -10.42 -4.81
C LEU A 7 35.25 -9.68 -4.05
N THR A 8 36.30 -9.29 -4.75
CA THR A 8 37.43 -8.52 -4.20
C THR A 8 37.10 -7.05 -3.91
N GLU A 9 35.96 -6.55 -4.40
CA GLU A 9 35.56 -5.14 -4.27
C GLU A 9 34.37 -4.93 -3.31
N LEU A 10 33.94 -5.98 -2.61
CA LEU A 10 32.86 -5.84 -1.65
C LEU A 10 33.34 -5.05 -0.42
N PRO A 11 32.57 -4.03 0.01
CA PRO A 11 32.87 -3.28 1.22
C PRO A 11 32.78 -4.20 2.44
N THR A 12 33.55 -3.88 3.50
CA THR A 12 33.60 -4.66 4.74
C THR A 12 32.31 -4.54 5.57
N ALA A 13 31.49 -3.51 5.30
CA ALA A 13 30.20 -3.29 5.96
C ALA A 13 29.11 -3.09 4.90
N TYR A 14 27.90 -3.53 5.23
CA TYR A 14 26.73 -3.27 4.42
C TYR A 14 26.13 -1.92 4.78
N GLU A 15 26.01 -1.02 3.77
CA GLU A 15 25.42 0.31 3.92
C GLU A 15 24.00 0.32 3.28
N PRO A 16 22.94 0.11 4.07
CA PRO A 16 21.58 -0.03 3.55
C PRO A 16 21.11 1.18 2.75
N ALA A 17 21.46 2.38 3.19
CA ALA A 17 21.04 3.64 2.56
C ALA A 17 21.46 3.76 1.08
N ASP A 18 22.61 3.17 0.72
CA ASP A 18 23.15 3.20 -0.64
C ASP A 18 22.61 2.07 -1.52
N VAL A 19 22.16 0.99 -0.90
CA VAL A 19 21.80 -0.25 -1.60
C VAL A 19 20.29 -0.39 -1.79
N GLU A 20 19.51 -0.23 -0.72
CA GLU A 20 18.08 -0.55 -0.71
C GLU A 20 17.24 0.31 -1.65
N PRO A 21 17.38 1.66 -1.69
CA PRO A 21 16.59 2.48 -2.59
C PRO A 21 16.81 2.12 -4.06
N ARG A 22 18.06 1.90 -4.46
CA ARG A 22 18.44 1.55 -5.83
C ARG A 22 17.83 0.22 -6.27
N TRP A 23 17.87 -0.81 -5.41
CA TRP A 23 17.31 -2.11 -5.74
C TRP A 23 15.79 -2.09 -5.77
N TYR A 24 15.17 -1.34 -4.87
CA TYR A 24 13.72 -1.23 -4.86
C TYR A 24 13.19 -0.50 -6.10
N GLU A 25 13.85 0.59 -6.50
CA GLU A 25 13.54 1.30 -7.75
C GLU A 25 13.72 0.41 -8.98
N PHE A 26 14.82 -0.37 -9.02
CA PHE A 26 15.05 -1.33 -10.10
C PHE A 26 13.93 -2.38 -10.18
N TRP A 27 13.52 -2.97 -9.06
CA TRP A 27 12.43 -3.95 -9.06
C TRP A 27 11.10 -3.35 -9.52
N GLN A 28 10.82 -2.11 -9.16
CA GLN A 28 9.61 -1.43 -9.63
C GLN A 28 9.67 -1.14 -11.13
N SER A 29 10.79 -0.63 -11.65
CA SER A 29 10.96 -0.31 -13.07
C SER A 29 10.88 -1.53 -13.97
N GLU A 30 11.43 -2.68 -13.51
CA GLU A 30 11.34 -3.96 -14.22
C GLU A 30 9.97 -4.66 -14.05
N GLY A 31 9.08 -4.11 -13.23
CA GLY A 31 7.74 -4.64 -13.03
C GLY A 31 7.69 -6.03 -12.39
N VAL A 32 8.74 -6.42 -11.62
CA VAL A 32 8.86 -7.78 -11.06
C VAL A 32 7.79 -8.11 -10.01
N PHE A 33 7.05 -7.10 -9.54
CA PHE A 33 5.95 -7.27 -8.58
C PHE A 33 4.57 -7.40 -9.24
N ARG A 34 4.48 -7.17 -10.55
CA ARG A 34 3.22 -7.19 -11.29
C ARG A 34 2.70 -8.61 -11.46
N ALA A 35 1.41 -8.79 -11.23
CA ALA A 35 0.72 -10.00 -11.65
C ALA A 35 0.39 -9.95 -13.15
N SER A 36 0.57 -11.07 -13.84
CA SER A 36 0.13 -11.19 -15.22
C SER A 36 -1.40 -11.17 -15.31
N VAL A 37 -1.92 -10.48 -16.32
CA VAL A 37 -3.33 -10.47 -16.72
C VAL A 37 -3.56 -11.19 -18.04
N ASP A 38 -2.53 -11.80 -18.57
CA ASP A 38 -2.61 -12.58 -19.80
C ASP A 38 -3.53 -13.78 -19.60
N PRO A 39 -4.63 -13.90 -20.37
CA PRO A 39 -5.54 -15.04 -20.27
C PRO A 39 -4.89 -16.36 -20.66
N ASP A 40 -3.80 -16.33 -21.41
CA ASP A 40 -3.06 -17.50 -21.85
C ASP A 40 -1.94 -17.91 -20.87
N ASP A 41 -1.78 -17.18 -19.75
CA ASP A 41 -0.82 -17.50 -18.69
C ASP A 41 -1.25 -18.75 -17.93
N ALA A 42 -0.66 -19.89 -18.30
CA ALA A 42 -0.96 -21.19 -17.68
C ALA A 42 -0.37 -21.39 -16.28
N ARG A 43 0.36 -20.41 -15.73
CA ARG A 43 0.94 -20.53 -14.38
C ARG A 43 -0.14 -20.60 -13.32
N PRO A 44 0.02 -21.45 -12.28
CA PRO A 44 -0.89 -21.45 -11.14
C PRO A 44 -0.96 -20.06 -10.49
N VAL A 45 -2.16 -19.61 -10.16
CA VAL A 45 -2.38 -18.30 -9.52
C VAL A 45 -2.22 -18.41 -8.00
N TYR A 46 -1.59 -17.40 -7.39
CA TYR A 46 -1.52 -17.24 -5.93
C TYR A 46 -1.76 -15.77 -5.57
N VAL A 47 -2.75 -15.51 -4.72
CA VAL A 47 -3.17 -14.15 -4.37
C VAL A 47 -3.20 -13.97 -2.86
N ILE A 48 -2.64 -12.86 -2.39
CA ILE A 48 -2.88 -12.33 -1.04
C ILE A 48 -3.51 -10.94 -1.19
N ALA A 49 -4.64 -10.72 -0.54
CA ALA A 49 -5.18 -9.37 -0.34
C ALA A 49 -4.60 -8.82 0.96
N LEU A 50 -3.81 -7.76 0.88
CA LEU A 50 -3.28 -7.07 2.06
C LEU A 50 -4.45 -6.53 2.88
N PRO A 51 -4.56 -6.86 4.19
CA PRO A 51 -5.49 -6.18 5.07
C PRO A 51 -5.21 -4.66 5.02
N PRO A 52 -6.16 -3.85 4.50
CA PRO A 52 -5.84 -2.47 4.17
C PRO A 52 -5.61 -1.65 5.44
N PRO A 53 -4.44 -1.03 5.62
CA PRO A 53 -4.21 -0.15 6.77
C PRO A 53 -5.09 1.08 6.71
N ASN A 54 -5.51 1.55 7.90
CA ASN A 54 -6.31 2.75 8.06
C ASN A 54 -5.49 4.01 7.77
N VAL A 55 -6.08 5.00 7.08
CA VAL A 55 -5.44 6.32 6.84
C VAL A 55 -5.41 7.21 8.10
N THR A 56 -5.25 6.62 9.28
CA THR A 56 -5.27 7.33 10.56
C THR A 56 -3.91 7.76 11.08
N GLY A 57 -2.83 7.32 10.43
CA GLY A 57 -1.47 7.67 10.82
C GLY A 57 -0.41 6.77 10.19
N SER A 58 0.77 6.77 10.81
CA SER A 58 1.89 5.93 10.39
C SER A 58 1.68 4.47 10.77
N LEU A 59 2.30 3.57 10.01
CA LEU A 59 2.34 2.16 10.34
C LEU A 59 3.14 1.94 11.65
N HIS A 60 2.85 0.85 12.32
CA HIS A 60 3.53 0.39 13.53
C HIS A 60 4.08 -1.03 13.35
N MET A 61 4.82 -1.55 14.33
CA MET A 61 5.49 -2.86 14.26
C MET A 61 4.54 -4.02 13.91
N GLY A 62 3.27 -3.96 14.31
CA GLY A 62 2.28 -4.97 13.92
C GLY A 62 2.04 -5.02 12.41
N HIS A 63 1.98 -3.87 11.75
CA HIS A 63 1.89 -3.79 10.29
C HIS A 63 3.19 -4.29 9.62
N ALA A 64 4.35 -3.96 10.19
CA ALA A 64 5.62 -4.44 9.68
C ALA A 64 5.71 -5.97 9.75
N LEU A 65 5.32 -6.58 10.87
CA LEU A 65 5.30 -8.04 11.03
C LEU A 65 4.35 -8.68 10.01
N MET A 66 3.13 -8.19 9.89
CA MET A 66 2.14 -8.70 8.92
C MET A 66 2.69 -8.60 7.49
N GLY A 67 3.14 -7.41 7.09
CA GLY A 67 3.67 -7.17 5.75
C GLY A 67 4.90 -8.06 5.45
N THR A 68 5.80 -8.27 6.41
CA THR A 68 6.95 -9.15 6.24
C THR A 68 6.54 -10.61 6.03
N LEU A 69 5.57 -11.11 6.80
CA LEU A 69 5.08 -12.49 6.66
C LEU A 69 4.38 -12.71 5.31
N GLU A 70 3.52 -11.78 4.91
CA GLU A 70 2.83 -11.85 3.62
C GLU A 70 3.81 -11.74 2.45
N ASP A 71 4.81 -10.84 2.55
CA ASP A 71 5.84 -10.68 1.53
C ASP A 71 6.71 -11.93 1.37
N ALA A 72 7.07 -12.57 2.49
CA ALA A 72 7.81 -13.82 2.45
C ALA A 72 7.03 -14.92 1.70
N LEU A 73 5.72 -15.03 1.94
CA LEU A 73 4.86 -15.98 1.25
C LEU A 73 4.75 -15.66 -0.25
N ILE A 74 4.52 -14.40 -0.60
CA ILE A 74 4.41 -13.96 -2.00
C ILE A 74 5.73 -14.21 -2.75
N ARG A 75 6.87 -13.83 -2.16
CA ARG A 75 8.18 -14.06 -2.76
C ARG A 75 8.47 -15.55 -2.96
N HIS A 76 8.15 -16.38 -1.98
CA HIS A 76 8.29 -17.81 -2.09
C HIS A 76 7.45 -18.39 -3.24
N GLN A 77 6.17 -18.01 -3.35
CA GLN A 77 5.31 -18.49 -4.42
C GLN A 77 5.76 -17.97 -5.80
N ARG A 78 6.29 -16.74 -5.86
CA ARG A 78 6.90 -16.19 -7.09
C ARG A 78 8.14 -16.99 -7.51
N MET A 79 8.99 -17.37 -6.56
CA MET A 79 10.15 -18.23 -6.82
C MET A 79 9.76 -19.64 -7.30
N LEU A 80 8.58 -20.14 -6.92
CA LEU A 80 8.00 -21.38 -7.44
C LEU A 80 7.39 -21.23 -8.84
N GLY A 81 7.53 -20.07 -9.48
CA GLY A 81 7.06 -19.81 -10.84
C GLY A 81 5.57 -19.54 -10.96
N LYS A 82 4.86 -19.24 -9.87
CA LYS A 82 3.43 -18.91 -9.93
C LYS A 82 3.19 -17.48 -10.43
N ASN A 83 2.04 -17.25 -11.03
CA ASN A 83 1.51 -15.91 -11.23
C ASN A 83 0.99 -15.39 -9.89
N THR A 84 1.73 -14.48 -9.26
CA THR A 84 1.43 -14.02 -7.90
C THR A 84 0.90 -12.60 -7.90
N LEU A 85 -0.17 -12.36 -7.15
CA LEU A 85 -0.69 -11.03 -6.85
C LEU A 85 -0.67 -10.79 -5.33
N TRP A 86 0.10 -9.83 -4.89
CA TRP A 86 -0.12 -9.21 -3.59
C TRP A 86 -0.86 -7.90 -3.79
N GLN A 87 -2.17 -7.93 -3.53
CA GLN A 87 -3.07 -6.80 -3.78
C GLN A 87 -2.98 -5.79 -2.65
N PRO A 88 -2.39 -4.62 -2.86
CA PRO A 88 -2.36 -3.57 -1.85
C PRO A 88 -3.69 -2.81 -1.79
N GLY A 89 -4.00 -2.29 -0.60
CA GLY A 89 -5.16 -1.47 -0.37
C GLY A 89 -4.96 -0.52 0.80
N ILE A 90 -5.83 0.48 0.91
CA ILE A 90 -5.85 1.47 1.99
C ILE A 90 -7.30 1.66 2.44
N ASP A 91 -7.54 1.62 3.75
CA ASP A 91 -8.87 1.81 4.29
C ASP A 91 -9.12 3.29 4.66
N HIS A 92 -10.28 3.80 4.25
CA HIS A 92 -10.73 5.16 4.61
C HIS A 92 -11.01 5.33 6.11
N ALA A 93 -11.29 4.23 6.84
CA ALA A 93 -11.51 4.20 8.29
C ALA A 93 -12.45 5.32 8.81
N GLY A 94 -13.46 5.66 8.05
CA GLY A 94 -14.53 6.64 8.25
C GLY A 94 -14.46 7.50 9.54
N ILE A 95 -15.04 7.01 10.64
CA ILE A 95 -15.12 7.72 11.92
C ILE A 95 -13.73 8.05 12.49
N ALA A 96 -12.78 7.12 12.38
CA ALA A 96 -11.44 7.33 12.92
C ALA A 96 -10.69 8.43 12.18
N THR A 97 -10.79 8.47 10.84
CA THR A 97 -10.17 9.50 10.00
C THR A 97 -10.81 10.87 10.27
N GLN A 98 -12.14 10.96 10.39
CA GLN A 98 -12.81 12.19 10.79
C GLN A 98 -12.30 12.70 12.15
N THR A 99 -12.16 11.81 13.13
CA THR A 99 -11.65 12.16 14.45
C THR A 99 -10.23 12.74 14.40
N VAL A 100 -9.37 12.19 13.53
CA VAL A 100 -8.02 12.71 13.34
C VAL A 100 -8.06 14.13 12.75
N VAL A 101 -8.85 14.34 11.70
CA VAL A 101 -9.00 15.66 11.06
C VAL A 101 -9.62 16.67 12.03
N GLU A 102 -10.63 16.30 12.82
CA GLU A 102 -11.19 17.17 13.87
C GLU A 102 -10.15 17.57 14.93
N ARG A 103 -9.24 16.66 15.32
CA ARG A 103 -8.13 17.00 16.22
C ARG A 103 -7.17 18.03 15.61
N GLN A 104 -6.92 17.96 14.29
CA GLN A 104 -6.12 18.97 13.60
C GLN A 104 -6.80 20.32 13.61
N LEU A 105 -8.09 20.36 13.25
CA LEU A 105 -8.87 21.60 13.26
C LEU A 105 -8.90 22.26 14.64
N ARG A 106 -9.03 21.47 15.72
CA ARG A 106 -8.95 22.02 17.10
C ARG A 106 -7.63 22.72 17.40
N ARG A 107 -6.52 22.26 16.83
CA ARG A 107 -5.20 22.94 16.98
C ARG A 107 -5.17 24.27 16.23
N GLU A 108 -6.00 24.40 15.19
CA GLU A 108 -6.21 25.64 14.42
C GLU A 108 -7.32 26.50 15.02
N ASN A 109 -7.88 26.14 16.20
CA ASN A 109 -9.06 26.76 16.84
C ASN A 109 -10.31 26.75 15.96
N LEU A 110 -10.47 25.70 15.14
CA LEU A 110 -11.62 25.49 14.26
C LEU A 110 -12.36 24.20 14.64
N SER A 111 -13.64 24.16 14.29
CA SER A 111 -14.46 22.96 14.33
C SER A 111 -14.96 22.59 12.92
N ARG A 112 -15.45 21.37 12.76
CA ARG A 112 -16.10 20.95 11.51
C ARG A 112 -17.34 21.80 11.18
N HIS A 113 -18.00 22.35 12.20
CA HIS A 113 -19.18 23.19 12.04
C HIS A 113 -18.83 24.58 11.48
N ASP A 114 -17.66 25.13 11.88
CA ASP A 114 -17.16 26.41 11.37
C ASP A 114 -16.79 26.32 9.90
N LEU A 115 -16.25 25.17 9.47
CA LEU A 115 -15.92 24.93 8.06
C LEU A 115 -17.13 24.63 7.18
N GLY A 116 -18.16 23.99 7.74
CA GLY A 116 -19.23 23.39 6.96
C GLY A 116 -18.82 22.09 6.27
N ARG A 117 -19.82 21.36 5.75
CA ARG A 117 -19.64 19.99 5.21
C ARG A 117 -18.60 19.92 4.09
N GLU A 118 -18.69 20.79 3.10
CA GLU A 118 -17.85 20.73 1.89
C GLU A 118 -16.38 20.88 2.23
N LYS A 119 -16.01 21.96 2.94
CA LYS A 119 -14.63 22.23 3.33
C LYS A 119 -14.08 21.18 4.31
N PHE A 120 -14.94 20.63 5.16
CA PHE A 120 -14.53 19.55 6.05
C PHE A 120 -14.18 18.29 5.24
N VAL A 121 -14.99 17.91 4.26
CA VAL A 121 -14.73 16.79 3.35
C VAL A 121 -13.43 17.01 2.57
N GLU A 122 -13.20 18.23 2.04
CA GLU A 122 -11.92 18.57 1.39
C GLU A 122 -10.71 18.34 2.31
N ARG A 123 -10.79 18.74 3.59
CA ARG A 123 -9.72 18.49 4.57
C ARG A 123 -9.51 17.01 4.83
N VAL A 124 -10.58 16.21 4.85
CA VAL A 124 -10.48 14.74 4.99
C VAL A 124 -9.78 14.13 3.79
N TRP A 125 -10.07 14.58 2.56
CA TRP A 125 -9.37 14.12 1.36
C TRP A 125 -7.90 14.53 1.35
N GLN A 126 -7.56 15.76 1.74
CA GLN A 126 -6.16 16.19 1.90
C GLN A 126 -5.40 15.31 2.89
N TRP A 127 -6.01 15.00 4.02
CA TRP A 127 -5.44 14.07 4.99
C TRP A 127 -5.22 12.67 4.40
N LYS A 128 -6.20 12.15 3.66
CA LYS A 128 -6.09 10.84 2.98
C LYS A 128 -4.91 10.81 2.02
N GLU A 129 -4.71 11.85 1.21
CA GLU A 129 -3.59 11.91 0.27
C GLU A 129 -2.23 11.86 1.01
N GLN A 130 -2.09 12.67 2.05
CA GLN A 130 -0.86 12.71 2.86
C GLN A 130 -0.59 11.40 3.60
N SER A 131 -1.58 10.88 4.29
CA SER A 131 -1.44 9.65 5.09
C SER A 131 -1.27 8.42 4.23
N GLY A 132 -2.05 8.29 3.15
CA GLY A 132 -1.97 7.17 2.22
C GLY A 132 -0.62 7.09 1.53
N GLY A 133 -0.08 8.24 1.09
CA GLY A 133 1.27 8.34 0.54
C GLY A 133 2.33 7.84 1.51
N ARG A 134 2.28 8.30 2.76
CA ARG A 134 3.22 7.88 3.81
C ARG A 134 3.16 6.39 4.13
N ILE A 135 1.97 5.81 4.17
CA ILE A 135 1.78 4.36 4.38
C ILE A 135 2.46 3.58 3.27
N ALA A 136 2.23 3.95 2.01
CA ALA A 136 2.85 3.30 0.87
C ALA A 136 4.40 3.43 0.88
N GLU A 137 4.91 4.60 1.26
CA GLU A 137 6.36 4.83 1.43
C GLU A 137 6.96 3.94 2.51
N GLN A 138 6.30 3.82 3.67
CA GLN A 138 6.76 2.96 4.76
C GLN A 138 6.80 1.48 4.35
N MET A 139 5.80 1.00 3.60
CA MET A 139 5.79 -0.37 3.10
C MET A 139 6.88 -0.60 2.05
N ARG A 140 7.12 0.37 1.16
CA ARG A 140 8.23 0.29 0.20
C ARG A 140 9.57 0.29 0.91
N ALA A 141 9.76 1.12 1.92
CA ALA A 141 10.99 1.13 2.74
C ALA A 141 11.21 -0.19 3.48
N LEU A 142 10.14 -0.91 3.86
CA LEU A 142 10.21 -2.26 4.41
C LEU A 142 10.57 -3.32 3.35
N GLY A 143 10.55 -2.97 2.07
CA GLY A 143 10.86 -3.87 0.96
C GLY A 143 9.66 -4.66 0.44
N CYS A 144 8.44 -4.32 0.82
CA CYS A 144 7.22 -5.03 0.43
C CYS A 144 7.06 -5.10 -1.10
N SER A 145 6.89 -6.31 -1.64
CA SER A 145 6.80 -6.58 -3.07
C SER A 145 5.36 -6.66 -3.59
N ALA A 146 4.52 -5.71 -3.16
CA ALA A 146 3.14 -5.60 -3.60
C ALA A 146 3.02 -5.03 -5.02
N ASP A 147 1.94 -5.36 -5.72
CA ASP A 147 1.60 -4.80 -7.03
C ASP A 147 1.01 -3.38 -6.85
N TRP A 148 1.88 -2.39 -6.70
CA TRP A 148 1.52 -1.01 -6.37
C TRP A 148 0.64 -0.32 -7.40
N GLU A 149 0.67 -0.75 -8.65
CA GLU A 149 -0.19 -0.19 -9.71
C GLU A 149 -1.65 -0.57 -9.51
N ARG A 150 -1.91 -1.64 -8.75
CA ARG A 150 -3.25 -2.10 -8.39
C ARG A 150 -3.73 -1.61 -7.03
N THR A 151 -3.03 -0.66 -6.41
CA THR A 151 -3.45 -0.12 -5.12
C THR A 151 -4.90 0.34 -5.18
N LYS A 152 -5.72 -0.12 -4.22
CA LYS A 152 -7.13 0.24 -4.08
C LYS A 152 -7.36 1.01 -2.79
N PHE A 153 -8.23 2.00 -2.87
CA PHE A 153 -8.77 2.71 -1.73
C PHE A 153 -10.23 2.30 -1.52
N THR A 154 -10.63 2.04 -0.29
CA THR A 154 -11.97 1.50 0.01
C THR A 154 -13.13 2.41 -0.41
N MET A 155 -12.87 3.68 -0.75
CA MET A 155 -13.85 4.59 -1.34
C MET A 155 -13.65 4.84 -2.84
N ASP A 156 -12.84 4.06 -3.53
CA ASP A 156 -12.74 4.14 -4.98
C ASP A 156 -14.11 3.92 -5.65
N PRO A 157 -14.38 4.55 -6.80
CA PRO A 157 -15.70 4.51 -7.44
C PRO A 157 -16.24 3.10 -7.71
N ASP A 158 -15.36 2.16 -8.08
CA ASP A 158 -15.72 0.77 -8.32
C ASP A 158 -16.12 0.04 -7.03
N LEU A 159 -15.38 0.26 -5.94
CA LEU A 159 -15.71 -0.30 -4.63
C LEU A 159 -16.97 0.32 -4.03
N SER A 160 -17.14 1.64 -4.15
CA SER A 160 -18.35 2.34 -3.71
C SER A 160 -19.60 1.82 -4.44
N ARG A 161 -19.49 1.56 -5.76
CA ARG A 161 -20.57 0.95 -6.53
C ARG A 161 -20.87 -0.48 -6.07
N ALA A 162 -19.84 -1.28 -5.80
CA ALA A 162 -20.02 -2.65 -5.31
C ALA A 162 -20.73 -2.69 -3.94
N VAL A 163 -20.39 -1.77 -3.03
CA VAL A 163 -21.05 -1.63 -1.73
C VAL A 163 -22.52 -1.26 -1.91
N THR A 164 -22.82 -0.27 -2.75
CA THR A 164 -24.20 0.16 -3.04
C THR A 164 -25.02 -0.97 -3.64
N GLU A 165 -24.49 -1.68 -4.64
CA GLU A 165 -25.14 -2.81 -5.28
C GLU A 165 -25.42 -3.94 -4.28
N SER A 166 -24.43 -4.25 -3.43
CA SER A 166 -24.61 -5.27 -2.39
C SER A 166 -25.72 -4.88 -1.40
N PHE A 167 -25.77 -3.62 -0.97
CA PHE A 167 -26.80 -3.10 -0.09
C PHE A 167 -28.19 -3.23 -0.71
N VAL A 168 -28.33 -2.81 -1.98
CA VAL A 168 -29.62 -2.89 -2.71
C VAL A 168 -30.10 -4.33 -2.88
N ARG A 169 -29.19 -5.28 -3.14
CA ARG A 169 -29.55 -6.70 -3.29
C ARG A 169 -29.94 -7.38 -1.98
N LEU A 170 -29.45 -6.87 -0.86
CA LEU A 170 -29.75 -7.41 0.47
C LEU A 170 -31.05 -6.85 1.06
N TYR A 171 -31.50 -5.68 0.57
CA TYR A 171 -32.77 -5.04 0.96
C TYR A 171 -33.94 -5.63 0.18
#